data_a613b9c718e9c01e8a1c0ee83ce146db
#
_entry.id   a613b9c718e9c01e8a1c0ee83ce146db
#
_cell.length_a   1.000
_cell.length_b   1.000
_cell.length_c   1.000
_cell.angle_alpha   90.00
_cell.angle_beta   90.00
_cell.angle_gamma   90.00
#
_symmetry.space_group_name_H-M   'P 1'
#
loop_
_entity.id
_entity.type
_entity.pdbx_description
1 polymer ?
#
loop_
_entity_poly.entity_id
_entity_poly.type
_entity_poly.pdbx_seq_one_letter_code
_entity_poly.pdbx_strand_id
1 'polypeptide(L)'
;MVDHTHHEIDAATGTATTGHEWDGIKELNTPLPKWWLYLFYACIIWAVSYWFFFPAIPLPGGHTKGLLNWTSREQVTADVRDLVKARAPYVDKINSMTLQQIAADPKLAEFARAYGRAAFGNNCAPCHGSGGQGNPGYPNLAGDRWLWGGSLDQIAATITHGARTGDPDGHDPSGAGGMPAWSQMGLDSQQINQVADYVESLATPTKADVSAGKKIFADNCAACHGEDAKGNTDMGAPNLTSHSKWLYGHDKATVVQTIANGRAGKMPAWGAKLDPATIKSLAIFVHSLGGGA
;
A
#
# COMPACT_ATOMS: atom_id res chain seq x y z
N MET A 1 -6.18 63.81 11.19
CA MET A 1 -4.89 63.47 11.75
C MET A 1 -5.13 62.96 13.14
N VAL A 2 -4.98 61.69 13.39
CA VAL A 2 -5.08 61.10 14.73
C VAL A 2 -3.78 61.36 15.42
N ASP A 3 -3.82 62.07 16.56
CA ASP A 3 -2.65 62.38 17.36
C ASP A 3 -2.15 61.10 18.04
N HIS A 4 -1.04 60.57 17.58
CA HIS A 4 -0.44 59.31 18.05
C HIS A 4 0.52 59.52 19.26
N THR A 5 0.40 60.61 20.01
CA THR A 5 1.37 60.99 21.07
C THR A 5 1.04 60.47 22.46
N HIS A 6 -0.13 59.94 22.72
CA HIS A 6 -0.49 59.33 24.01
C HIS A 6 -0.37 57.82 23.99
N HIS A 7 0.81 57.28 24.32
CA HIS A 7 0.98 55.87 24.60
C HIS A 7 0.36 55.54 25.95
N GLU A 8 -0.71 54.75 25.92
CA GLU A 8 -1.33 54.21 27.13
C GLU A 8 -0.36 53.31 27.87
N ILE A 9 -0.25 53.44 29.19
CA ILE A 9 0.59 52.55 30.01
C ILE A 9 -0.28 51.37 30.47
N ASP A 10 0.16 50.17 30.13
CA ASP A 10 -0.50 48.95 30.61
C ASP A 10 -0.39 48.82 32.12
N ALA A 11 -1.55 48.74 32.81
CA ALA A 11 -1.60 48.74 34.27
C ALA A 11 -0.96 47.52 34.93
N ALA A 12 -0.89 46.37 34.23
CA ALA A 12 -0.31 45.13 34.76
C ALA A 12 1.21 45.10 34.68
N THR A 13 1.78 45.64 33.60
CA THR A 13 3.23 45.57 33.33
C THR A 13 3.96 46.89 33.54
N GLY A 14 3.24 48.02 33.64
CA GLY A 14 3.81 49.37 33.72
C GLY A 14 4.52 49.84 32.44
N THR A 15 4.34 49.13 31.34
CA THR A 15 4.98 49.37 30.05
C THR A 15 4.05 50.13 29.12
N ALA A 16 4.56 51.09 28.36
CA ALA A 16 3.78 51.79 27.34
C ALA A 16 3.33 50.83 26.24
N THR A 17 2.09 51.01 25.75
CA THR A 17 1.60 50.23 24.59
C THR A 17 1.98 50.91 23.29
N THR A 18 1.88 50.18 22.17
CA THR A 18 2.09 50.74 20.80
C THR A 18 0.90 51.58 20.34
N GLY A 19 -0.21 51.57 21.07
CA GLY A 19 -1.48 52.21 20.68
C GLY A 19 -2.34 51.36 19.76
N HIS A 20 -1.87 50.17 19.36
CA HIS A 20 -2.67 49.25 18.58
C HIS A 20 -3.38 48.24 19.48
N GLU A 21 -4.64 47.93 19.11
CA GLU A 21 -5.48 46.95 19.81
C GLU A 21 -6.16 46.04 18.79
N TRP A 22 -6.12 44.74 19.04
CA TRP A 22 -6.80 43.71 18.27
C TRP A 22 -7.65 42.84 19.21
N ASP A 23 -8.95 42.87 19.05
CA ASP A 23 -9.91 42.10 19.87
C ASP A 23 -9.71 42.24 21.39
N GLY A 24 -9.39 43.47 21.87
CA GLY A 24 -9.14 43.73 23.28
C GLY A 24 -7.71 43.45 23.75
N ILE A 25 -6.83 42.96 22.87
CA ILE A 25 -5.43 42.68 23.17
C ILE A 25 -4.57 43.83 22.68
N LYS A 26 -3.82 44.46 23.62
CA LYS A 26 -2.92 45.59 23.35
C LYS A 26 -1.47 45.11 23.26
N GLU A 27 -0.70 45.65 22.34
CA GLU A 27 0.73 45.40 22.24
C GLU A 27 1.54 46.28 23.18
N LEU A 28 2.47 45.68 23.92
CA LEU A 28 3.43 46.42 24.73
C LEU A 28 4.59 46.91 23.83
N ASN A 29 4.94 48.19 23.99
CA ASN A 29 6.08 48.77 23.27
C ASN A 29 7.41 48.42 23.95
N THR A 30 7.78 47.13 23.87
CA THR A 30 9.01 46.61 24.42
C THR A 30 10.02 46.40 23.31
N PRO A 31 11.32 46.72 23.52
CA PRO A 31 12.36 46.44 22.55
C PRO A 31 12.52 44.92 22.39
N LEU A 32 12.83 44.47 21.16
CA LEU A 32 13.11 43.06 20.89
C LEU A 32 14.32 42.60 21.74
N PRO A 33 14.27 41.34 22.27
CA PRO A 33 15.39 40.78 23.01
C PRO A 33 16.68 40.76 22.15
N LYS A 34 17.83 41.16 22.72
CA LYS A 34 19.09 41.24 21.98
C LYS A 34 19.50 39.92 21.37
N TRP A 35 19.30 38.80 22.09
CA TRP A 35 19.62 37.48 21.57
C TRP A 35 18.80 37.15 20.31
N TRP A 36 17.54 37.57 20.25
CA TRP A 36 16.67 37.38 19.10
C TRP A 36 17.16 38.21 17.90
N LEU A 37 17.55 39.47 18.12
CA LEU A 37 18.11 40.32 17.08
C LEU A 37 19.41 39.75 16.51
N TYR A 38 20.29 39.21 17.37
CA TYR A 38 21.53 38.59 16.88
C TYR A 38 21.24 37.35 16.05
N LEU A 39 20.32 36.51 16.46
CA LEU A 39 19.87 35.36 15.69
C LEU A 39 19.30 35.79 14.34
N PHE A 40 18.45 36.81 14.34
CA PHE A 40 17.83 37.34 13.14
C PHE A 40 18.89 37.85 12.14
N TYR A 41 19.86 38.64 12.58
CA TYR A 41 20.96 39.10 11.72
C TYR A 41 21.83 37.92 11.24
N ALA A 42 22.11 36.95 12.08
CA ALA A 42 22.82 35.75 11.68
C ALA A 42 22.09 35.00 10.54
N CYS A 43 20.76 34.87 10.63
CA CYS A 43 19.94 34.28 9.57
C CYS A 43 19.98 35.09 8.26
N ILE A 44 19.99 36.44 8.34
CA ILE A 44 20.12 37.28 7.16
C ILE A 44 21.49 37.08 6.50
N ILE A 45 22.58 37.11 7.29
CA ILE A 45 23.95 36.87 6.80
C ILE A 45 24.04 35.50 6.14
N TRP A 46 23.46 34.45 6.81
CA TRP A 46 23.40 33.11 6.26
C TRP A 46 22.65 33.07 4.91
N ALA A 47 21.48 33.69 4.83
CA ALA A 47 20.64 33.69 3.62
C ALA A 47 21.40 34.40 2.45
N VAL A 48 22.03 35.53 2.71
CA VAL A 48 22.82 36.24 1.69
C VAL A 48 24.02 35.39 1.26
N SER A 49 24.74 34.77 2.22
CA SER A 49 25.86 33.88 1.92
C SER A 49 25.40 32.68 1.07
N TYR A 50 24.25 32.14 1.36
CA TYR A 50 23.65 31.02 0.59
C TYR A 50 23.47 31.38 -0.90
N TRP A 51 23.06 32.60 -1.21
CA TRP A 51 22.88 33.06 -2.60
C TRP A 51 24.17 33.08 -3.40
N PHE A 52 25.31 33.29 -2.72
CA PHE A 52 26.63 33.25 -3.38
C PHE A 52 27.07 31.81 -3.65
N PHE A 53 26.80 30.88 -2.74
CA PHE A 53 27.32 29.51 -2.84
C PHE A 53 26.43 28.58 -3.63
N PHE A 54 25.11 28.77 -3.56
CA PHE A 54 24.11 27.87 -4.13
C PHE A 54 23.23 28.53 -5.20
N PRO A 55 22.56 27.75 -6.06
CA PRO A 55 21.55 28.28 -6.97
C PRO A 55 20.42 28.96 -6.20
N ALA A 56 20.13 30.23 -6.50
CA ALA A 56 19.18 31.01 -5.71
C ALA A 56 18.23 31.88 -6.55
N ILE A 57 18.74 32.61 -7.54
CA ILE A 57 18.00 33.66 -8.25
C ILE A 57 17.51 33.10 -9.58
N PRO A 58 16.19 33.09 -9.86
CA PRO A 58 15.66 32.71 -11.16
C PRO A 58 16.04 33.76 -12.20
N LEU A 59 16.42 33.29 -13.39
CA LEU A 59 16.77 34.09 -14.55
C LEU A 59 15.95 33.65 -15.76
N PRO A 60 15.74 34.49 -16.79
CA PRO A 60 15.13 34.02 -18.05
C PRO A 60 15.97 32.87 -18.64
N GLY A 61 15.35 31.68 -18.65
CA GLY A 61 16.00 30.47 -19.16
C GLY A 61 16.80 29.65 -18.14
N GLY A 62 16.75 29.99 -16.82
CA GLY A 62 17.49 29.22 -15.81
C GLY A 62 17.52 29.87 -14.43
N HIS A 63 18.69 29.77 -13.77
CA HIS A 63 18.93 30.31 -12.43
C HIS A 63 20.43 30.58 -12.25
N THR A 64 20.81 31.37 -11.23
CA THR A 64 22.20 31.53 -10.83
C THR A 64 22.78 30.19 -10.37
N LYS A 65 23.99 29.84 -10.80
CA LYS A 65 24.62 28.56 -10.46
C LYS A 65 25.25 28.50 -9.08
N GLY A 66 25.61 29.68 -8.53
CA GLY A 66 26.41 29.81 -7.32
C GLY A 66 27.88 29.38 -7.49
N LEU A 67 28.71 29.69 -6.50
CA LEU A 67 30.14 29.38 -6.54
C LEU A 67 30.44 27.89 -6.48
N LEU A 68 29.59 27.10 -5.79
CA LEU A 68 29.77 25.67 -5.67
C LEU A 68 29.32 24.90 -6.92
N ASN A 69 28.67 25.57 -7.86
CA ASN A 69 28.12 24.97 -9.08
C ASN A 69 27.26 23.73 -8.80
N TRP A 70 26.68 23.67 -7.59
CA TRP A 70 25.90 22.56 -7.09
C TRP A 70 24.50 22.57 -7.68
N THR A 71 23.95 21.40 -8.01
CA THR A 71 22.56 21.25 -8.37
C THR A 71 21.94 20.06 -7.63
N SER A 72 20.68 20.19 -7.19
CA SER A 72 19.96 19.10 -6.54
C SER A 72 19.83 17.88 -7.46
N ARG A 73 19.73 18.09 -8.77
CA ARG A 73 19.64 17.00 -9.76
C ARG A 73 20.93 16.17 -9.80
N GLU A 74 22.08 16.82 -9.86
CA GLU A 74 23.39 16.13 -9.86
C GLU A 74 23.62 15.41 -8.55
N GLN A 75 23.27 16.05 -7.42
CA GLN A 75 23.36 15.41 -6.10
C GLN A 75 22.49 14.14 -6.02
N VAL A 76 21.20 14.23 -6.38
CA VAL A 76 20.31 13.06 -6.40
C VAL A 76 20.84 11.96 -7.33
N THR A 77 21.37 12.34 -8.50
CA THR A 77 21.95 11.36 -9.43
C THR A 77 23.18 10.66 -8.82
N ALA A 78 24.04 11.40 -8.11
CA ALA A 78 25.17 10.84 -7.39
C ALA A 78 24.71 9.91 -6.25
N ASP A 79 23.77 10.37 -5.42
CA ASP A 79 23.24 9.58 -4.29
C ASP A 79 22.59 8.27 -4.75
N VAL A 80 21.80 8.33 -5.84
CA VAL A 80 21.18 7.12 -6.45
C VAL A 80 22.26 6.16 -6.96
N ARG A 81 23.27 6.68 -7.66
CA ARG A 81 24.39 5.86 -8.16
C ARG A 81 25.14 5.18 -7.01
N ASP A 82 25.46 5.91 -5.96
CA ASP A 82 26.19 5.39 -4.80
C ASP A 82 25.35 4.36 -4.04
N LEU A 83 24.03 4.57 -3.93
CA LEU A 83 23.08 3.60 -3.38
C LEU A 83 23.01 2.33 -4.21
N VAL A 84 22.94 2.44 -5.54
CA VAL A 84 22.95 1.28 -6.46
C VAL A 84 24.24 0.50 -6.30
N LYS A 85 25.39 1.17 -6.25
CA LYS A 85 26.70 0.55 -6.04
C LYS A 85 26.79 -0.19 -4.69
N ALA A 86 26.28 0.42 -3.62
CA ALA A 86 26.28 -0.19 -2.30
C ALA A 86 25.37 -1.45 -2.21
N ARG A 87 24.27 -1.46 -2.98
CA ARG A 87 23.34 -2.58 -3.04
C ARG A 87 23.77 -3.72 -3.96
N ALA A 88 24.57 -3.42 -4.97
CA ALA A 88 24.96 -4.37 -6.03
C ALA A 88 25.41 -5.74 -5.50
N PRO A 89 26.27 -5.88 -4.49
CA PRO A 89 26.70 -7.20 -4.00
C PRO A 89 25.57 -8.07 -3.47
N TYR A 90 24.52 -7.47 -2.90
CA TYR A 90 23.33 -8.20 -2.43
C TYR A 90 22.39 -8.52 -3.57
N VAL A 91 22.16 -7.56 -4.47
CA VAL A 91 21.30 -7.74 -5.65
C VAL A 91 21.82 -8.84 -6.56
N ASP A 92 23.14 -8.89 -6.80
CA ASP A 92 23.78 -9.92 -7.62
C ASP A 92 23.62 -11.31 -7.00
N LYS A 93 23.75 -11.43 -5.67
CA LYS A 93 23.48 -12.68 -4.94
C LYS A 93 22.00 -13.09 -5.06
N ILE A 94 21.07 -12.16 -4.85
CA ILE A 94 19.63 -12.44 -4.99
C ILE A 94 19.32 -12.94 -6.40
N ASN A 95 19.91 -12.35 -7.43
CA ASN A 95 19.71 -12.80 -8.81
C ASN A 95 20.19 -14.23 -9.05
N SER A 96 21.35 -14.60 -8.49
CA SER A 96 21.97 -15.91 -8.71
C SER A 96 21.43 -17.05 -7.84
N MET A 97 20.68 -16.75 -6.77
CA MET A 97 20.20 -17.73 -5.79
C MET A 97 18.71 -18.03 -5.95
N THR A 98 18.28 -19.22 -5.49
CA THR A 98 16.85 -19.55 -5.37
C THR A 98 16.21 -18.80 -4.20
N LEU A 99 14.89 -18.71 -4.19
CA LEU A 99 14.14 -18.06 -3.10
C LEU A 99 14.40 -18.75 -1.75
N GLN A 100 14.50 -20.08 -1.73
CA GLN A 100 14.80 -20.87 -0.55
C GLN A 100 16.21 -20.60 -0.03
N GLN A 101 17.20 -20.48 -0.91
CA GLN A 101 18.56 -20.14 -0.54
C GLN A 101 18.67 -18.72 0.03
N ILE A 102 17.93 -17.76 -0.56
CA ILE A 102 17.85 -16.38 -0.05
C ILE A 102 17.21 -16.38 1.35
N ALA A 103 16.12 -17.11 1.54
CA ALA A 103 15.42 -17.20 2.82
C ALA A 103 16.26 -17.87 3.91
N ALA A 104 17.15 -18.81 3.54
CA ALA A 104 18.04 -19.55 4.46
C ALA A 104 19.28 -18.74 4.89
N ASP A 105 19.71 -17.72 4.13
CA ASP A 105 20.81 -16.82 4.52
C ASP A 105 20.26 -15.65 5.33
N PRO A 106 20.54 -15.55 6.66
CA PRO A 106 19.94 -14.52 7.51
C PRO A 106 20.23 -13.08 7.06
N LYS A 107 21.46 -12.81 6.60
CA LYS A 107 21.85 -11.47 6.13
C LYS A 107 21.19 -11.10 4.82
N LEU A 108 21.14 -12.05 3.90
CA LEU A 108 20.54 -11.84 2.59
C LEU A 108 19.01 -11.74 2.71
N ALA A 109 18.39 -12.54 3.58
CA ALA A 109 16.94 -12.47 3.87
C ALA A 109 16.56 -11.13 4.52
N GLU A 110 17.39 -10.60 5.43
CA GLU A 110 17.18 -9.28 6.02
C GLU A 110 17.23 -8.18 4.95
N PHE A 111 18.26 -8.19 4.12
CA PHE A 111 18.36 -7.26 2.99
C PHE A 111 17.18 -7.39 2.03
N ALA A 112 16.82 -8.62 1.62
CA ALA A 112 15.70 -8.88 0.72
C ALA A 112 14.37 -8.40 1.29
N ARG A 113 14.11 -8.61 2.60
CA ARG A 113 12.91 -8.07 3.26
C ARG A 113 12.87 -6.55 3.25
N ALA A 114 13.99 -5.89 3.55
CA ALA A 114 14.05 -4.42 3.55
C ALA A 114 13.87 -3.85 2.13
N TYR A 115 14.50 -4.46 1.14
CA TYR A 115 14.39 -4.08 -0.27
C TYR A 115 12.99 -4.34 -0.82
N GLY A 116 12.42 -5.52 -0.53
CA GLY A 116 11.06 -5.90 -0.88
C GLY A 116 10.01 -5.00 -0.21
N ARG A 117 10.21 -4.62 1.06
CA ARG A 117 9.33 -3.68 1.77
C ARG A 117 9.26 -2.31 1.08
N ALA A 118 10.39 -1.78 0.64
CA ALA A 118 10.43 -0.52 -0.09
C ALA A 118 9.69 -0.62 -1.44
N ALA A 119 9.92 -1.71 -2.19
CA ALA A 119 9.22 -1.98 -3.44
C ALA A 119 7.71 -2.19 -3.24
N PHE A 120 7.32 -2.88 -2.16
CA PHE A 120 5.92 -3.10 -1.77
C PHE A 120 5.20 -1.79 -1.49
N GLY A 121 5.81 -0.89 -0.72
CA GLY A 121 5.26 0.43 -0.41
C GLY A 121 4.95 1.23 -1.68
N ASN A 122 5.83 1.16 -2.68
CA ASN A 122 5.68 1.92 -3.92
C ASN A 122 4.67 1.32 -4.91
N ASN A 123 4.52 -0.01 -4.94
CA ASN A 123 3.79 -0.69 -6.01
C ASN A 123 2.57 -1.49 -5.54
N CYS A 124 2.59 -2.03 -4.33
CA CYS A 124 1.60 -3.01 -3.85
C CYS A 124 0.68 -2.44 -2.77
N ALA A 125 1.22 -1.59 -1.88
CA ALA A 125 0.49 -1.00 -0.76
C ALA A 125 -0.79 -0.23 -1.16
N PRO A 126 -0.88 0.48 -2.31
CA PRO A 126 -2.11 1.15 -2.71
C PRO A 126 -3.33 0.23 -2.78
N CYS A 127 -3.13 -1.05 -3.12
CA CYS A 127 -4.19 -2.06 -3.16
C CYS A 127 -4.23 -2.91 -1.89
N HIS A 128 -3.06 -3.43 -1.45
CA HIS A 128 -2.97 -4.40 -0.36
C HIS A 128 -2.84 -3.79 1.04
N GLY A 129 -2.76 -2.44 1.14
CA GLY A 129 -2.48 -1.73 2.40
C GLY A 129 -0.99 -1.75 2.76
N SER A 130 -0.54 -0.77 3.54
CA SER A 130 0.89 -0.59 3.89
C SER A 130 1.49 -1.74 4.72
N GLY A 131 0.67 -2.45 5.47
CA GLY A 131 1.03 -3.66 6.23
C GLY A 131 0.62 -4.96 5.53
N GLY A 132 0.11 -4.91 4.31
CA GLY A 132 -0.41 -6.08 3.61
C GLY A 132 -1.76 -6.59 4.12
N GLN A 133 -2.45 -5.82 4.94
CA GLN A 133 -3.72 -6.20 5.59
C GLN A 133 -4.90 -6.33 4.61
N GLY A 134 -4.73 -5.91 3.38
CA GLY A 134 -5.78 -5.90 2.36
C GLY A 134 -6.78 -4.76 2.52
N ASN A 135 -7.72 -4.71 1.58
CA ASN A 135 -8.90 -3.83 1.56
C ASN A 135 -10.05 -4.64 0.96
N PRO A 136 -11.31 -4.20 1.06
CA PRO A 136 -12.43 -4.88 0.40
C PRO A 136 -12.14 -5.13 -1.10
N GLY A 137 -12.14 -6.40 -1.49
CA GLY A 137 -11.77 -6.83 -2.85
C GLY A 137 -10.28 -7.05 -3.11
N TYR A 138 -9.40 -6.71 -2.15
CA TYR A 138 -7.95 -6.95 -2.24
C TYR A 138 -7.48 -7.90 -1.14
N PRO A 139 -6.73 -8.97 -1.46
CA PRO A 139 -6.30 -9.97 -0.48
C PRO A 139 -5.49 -9.38 0.66
N ASN A 140 -5.77 -9.89 1.88
CA ASN A 140 -4.90 -9.74 3.03
C ASN A 140 -3.68 -10.66 2.86
N LEU A 141 -2.48 -10.07 2.81
CA LEU A 141 -1.20 -10.77 2.66
C LEU A 141 -0.50 -11.00 4.00
N ALA A 142 -1.03 -10.43 5.09
CA ALA A 142 -0.50 -10.60 6.45
C ALA A 142 -1.16 -11.77 7.21
N GLY A 143 -1.96 -12.56 6.53
CA GLY A 143 -2.63 -13.75 7.09
C GLY A 143 -2.11 -15.04 6.48
N ASP A 144 -2.63 -16.17 6.98
CA ASP A 144 -2.32 -17.54 6.58
C ASP A 144 -3.13 -18.04 5.36
N ARG A 145 -3.73 -17.14 4.56
CA ARG A 145 -4.81 -17.48 3.62
C ARG A 145 -4.52 -16.99 2.22
N TRP A 146 -3.93 -17.87 1.46
CA TRP A 146 -3.45 -17.61 0.12
C TRP A 146 -4.42 -18.17 -0.93
N LEU A 147 -4.98 -17.31 -1.78
CA LEU A 147 -5.88 -17.73 -2.86
C LEU A 147 -5.16 -18.55 -3.93
N TRP A 148 -3.87 -18.25 -4.15
CA TRP A 148 -3.03 -18.87 -5.19
C TRP A 148 -1.81 -19.60 -4.63
N GLY A 149 -1.92 -20.03 -3.36
CA GLY A 149 -0.82 -20.62 -2.62
C GLY A 149 0.10 -19.58 -1.97
N GLY A 150 0.75 -19.99 -0.87
CA GLY A 150 1.56 -19.13 -0.02
C GLY A 150 3.05 -19.47 0.02
N SER A 151 3.52 -20.46 -0.75
CA SER A 151 4.95 -20.73 -0.84
C SER A 151 5.69 -19.58 -1.52
N LEU A 152 6.98 -19.45 -1.27
CA LEU A 152 7.82 -18.42 -1.88
C LEU A 152 7.71 -18.39 -3.41
N ASP A 153 7.69 -19.56 -4.03
CA ASP A 153 7.62 -19.70 -5.49
C ASP A 153 6.23 -19.31 -6.03
N GLN A 154 5.16 -19.71 -5.33
CA GLN A 154 3.79 -19.31 -5.70
C GLN A 154 3.56 -17.82 -5.56
N ILE A 155 4.07 -17.21 -4.49
CA ILE A 155 4.02 -15.75 -4.30
C ILE A 155 4.81 -15.04 -5.41
N ALA A 156 6.01 -15.52 -5.73
CA ALA A 156 6.82 -14.95 -6.80
C ALA A 156 6.14 -15.08 -8.17
N ALA A 157 5.55 -16.23 -8.48
CA ALA A 157 4.77 -16.46 -9.70
C ALA A 157 3.58 -15.51 -9.79
N THR A 158 2.81 -15.39 -8.69
CA THR A 158 1.67 -14.45 -8.61
C THR A 158 2.10 -13.00 -8.85
N ILE A 159 3.23 -12.57 -8.28
CA ILE A 159 3.76 -11.22 -8.51
C ILE A 159 4.20 -11.07 -9.98
N THR A 160 4.89 -12.06 -10.52
CA THR A 160 5.44 -11.99 -11.88
C THR A 160 4.35 -11.92 -12.94
N HIS A 161 3.37 -12.83 -12.88
CA HIS A 161 2.39 -13.07 -13.94
C HIS A 161 1.01 -12.47 -13.63
N GLY A 162 0.75 -12.14 -12.36
CA GLY A 162 -0.52 -11.56 -11.93
C GLY A 162 -1.69 -12.54 -11.93
N ALA A 163 -2.90 -12.00 -11.84
CA ALA A 163 -4.12 -12.77 -11.93
C ALA A 163 -5.12 -12.08 -12.86
N ARG A 164 -5.67 -12.84 -13.81
CA ARG A 164 -6.67 -12.39 -14.80
C ARG A 164 -6.18 -11.21 -15.66
N THR A 165 -4.91 -11.23 -16.03
CA THR A 165 -4.24 -10.16 -16.79
C THR A 165 -4.14 -10.42 -18.28
N GLY A 166 -4.38 -11.67 -18.71
CA GLY A 166 -4.11 -12.12 -20.07
C GLY A 166 -2.66 -12.62 -20.26
N ASP A 167 -1.84 -12.60 -19.20
CA ASP A 167 -0.55 -13.28 -19.19
C ASP A 167 -0.79 -14.80 -19.24
N PRO A 168 -0.20 -15.54 -20.19
CA PRO A 168 -0.47 -16.99 -20.33
C PRO A 168 -0.04 -17.82 -19.11
N ASP A 169 0.94 -17.33 -18.33
CA ASP A 169 1.39 -17.96 -17.10
C ASP A 169 0.71 -17.35 -15.85
N GLY A 170 -0.21 -16.40 -16.06
CA GLY A 170 -0.97 -15.75 -15.01
C GLY A 170 -2.12 -16.61 -14.48
N HIS A 171 -2.59 -16.29 -13.29
CA HIS A 171 -3.69 -17.02 -12.66
C HIS A 171 -5.05 -16.70 -13.33
N ASP A 172 -5.45 -17.51 -14.27
CA ASP A 172 -6.80 -17.59 -14.85
C ASP A 172 -7.08 -18.98 -15.40
N PRO A 173 -7.05 -20.03 -14.56
CA PRO A 173 -7.07 -21.43 -15.01
C PRO A 173 -8.37 -21.85 -15.73
N SER A 174 -9.47 -21.12 -15.50
CA SER A 174 -10.74 -21.38 -16.18
C SER A 174 -10.92 -20.64 -17.49
N GLY A 175 -10.05 -19.63 -17.76
CA GLY A 175 -10.25 -18.68 -18.85
C GLY A 175 -11.54 -17.83 -18.72
N ALA A 176 -12.28 -18.04 -17.61
CA ALA A 176 -13.56 -17.37 -17.37
C ALA A 176 -13.40 -15.98 -16.73
N GLY A 177 -12.17 -15.58 -16.41
CA GLY A 177 -11.89 -14.26 -15.82
C GLY A 177 -12.29 -14.12 -14.36
N GLY A 178 -12.64 -15.20 -13.65
CA GLY A 178 -12.99 -15.19 -12.23
C GLY A 178 -14.26 -15.98 -11.89
N MET A 179 -14.89 -15.67 -10.77
CA MET A 179 -16.17 -16.26 -10.38
C MET A 179 -17.29 -15.74 -11.29
N PRO A 180 -18.05 -16.61 -11.98
CA PRO A 180 -19.09 -16.20 -12.91
C PRO A 180 -20.27 -15.50 -12.23
N ALA A 181 -20.99 -14.69 -12.98
CA ALA A 181 -22.26 -14.08 -12.57
C ALA A 181 -23.39 -15.09 -12.68
N TRP A 182 -23.77 -15.75 -11.60
CA TRP A 182 -24.74 -16.84 -11.63
C TRP A 182 -26.14 -16.41 -12.00
N SER A 183 -26.52 -15.14 -11.84
CA SER A 183 -27.75 -14.59 -12.37
C SER A 183 -27.82 -14.64 -13.92
N GLN A 184 -26.66 -14.60 -14.57
CA GLN A 184 -26.53 -14.71 -16.03
C GLN A 184 -26.32 -16.16 -16.49
N MET A 185 -25.95 -17.04 -15.53
CA MET A 185 -25.72 -18.47 -15.78
C MET A 185 -26.96 -19.33 -15.52
N GLY A 186 -28.11 -18.72 -15.21
CA GLY A 186 -29.40 -19.38 -15.11
C GLY A 186 -29.95 -19.61 -13.71
N LEU A 187 -29.28 -19.15 -12.64
CA LEU A 187 -29.87 -19.16 -11.30
C LEU A 187 -30.81 -17.96 -11.12
N ASP A 188 -32.02 -18.21 -10.69
CA ASP A 188 -32.97 -17.18 -10.32
C ASP A 188 -32.64 -16.56 -8.93
N SER A 189 -33.37 -15.50 -8.58
CA SER A 189 -33.13 -14.78 -7.32
C SER A 189 -33.44 -15.65 -6.08
N GLN A 190 -34.38 -16.60 -6.16
CA GLN A 190 -34.70 -17.50 -5.06
C GLN A 190 -33.56 -18.50 -4.87
N GLN A 191 -33.07 -19.10 -5.94
CA GLN A 191 -31.95 -20.04 -5.92
C GLN A 191 -30.67 -19.39 -5.41
N ILE A 192 -30.38 -18.13 -5.84
CA ILE A 192 -29.25 -17.36 -5.35
C ILE A 192 -29.36 -17.12 -3.84
N ASN A 193 -30.53 -16.76 -3.32
CA ASN A 193 -30.73 -16.59 -1.88
C ASN A 193 -30.56 -17.91 -1.13
N GLN A 194 -31.09 -19.03 -1.65
CA GLN A 194 -30.96 -20.35 -1.03
C GLN A 194 -29.49 -20.80 -0.95
N VAL A 195 -28.72 -20.65 -2.01
CA VAL A 195 -27.28 -20.99 -1.98
C VAL A 195 -26.47 -20.02 -1.10
N ALA A 196 -26.86 -18.75 -1.01
CA ALA A 196 -26.25 -17.81 -0.07
C ALA A 196 -26.48 -18.23 1.40
N ASP A 197 -27.72 -18.66 1.76
CA ASP A 197 -28.03 -19.17 3.09
C ASP A 197 -27.19 -20.41 3.43
N TYR A 198 -27.00 -21.31 2.47
CA TYR A 198 -26.11 -22.46 2.65
C TYR A 198 -24.65 -22.05 2.85
N VAL A 199 -24.12 -21.16 2.02
CA VAL A 199 -22.74 -20.68 2.12
C VAL A 199 -22.49 -20.00 3.47
N GLU A 200 -23.40 -19.17 3.95
CA GLU A 200 -23.31 -18.58 5.30
C GLU A 200 -23.32 -19.64 6.40
N SER A 201 -24.14 -20.69 6.24
CA SER A 201 -24.23 -21.80 7.21
C SER A 201 -22.94 -22.61 7.35
N LEU A 202 -22.05 -22.58 6.34
CA LEU A 202 -20.74 -23.25 6.38
C LEU A 202 -19.80 -22.63 7.41
N ALA A 203 -19.89 -21.32 7.61
CA ALA A 203 -19.05 -20.59 8.55
C ALA A 203 -19.78 -20.28 9.88
N THR A 204 -21.11 -20.14 9.84
CA THR A 204 -21.95 -19.89 11.02
C THR A 204 -23.11 -20.91 11.06
N PRO A 205 -23.01 -21.94 11.91
CA PRO A 205 -24.04 -22.96 11.99
C PRO A 205 -25.46 -22.38 12.21
N THR A 206 -26.42 -22.85 11.44
CA THR A 206 -27.82 -22.43 11.52
C THR A 206 -28.75 -23.65 11.81
N LYS A 207 -29.94 -23.38 12.39
CA LYS A 207 -31.00 -24.36 12.52
C LYS A 207 -31.98 -24.35 11.33
N ALA A 208 -31.83 -23.38 10.41
CA ALA A 208 -32.66 -23.29 9.21
C ALA A 208 -32.37 -24.45 8.25
N ASP A 209 -33.40 -24.89 7.51
CA ASP A 209 -33.22 -25.86 6.45
C ASP A 209 -32.51 -25.18 5.24
N VAL A 210 -31.30 -25.62 4.96
CA VAL A 210 -30.46 -25.14 3.85
C VAL A 210 -30.25 -26.23 2.79
N SER A 211 -31.06 -27.29 2.79
CA SER A 211 -30.92 -28.45 1.89
C SER A 211 -31.01 -28.08 0.41
N ALA A 212 -31.91 -27.17 0.05
CA ALA A 212 -32.04 -26.65 -1.30
C ALA A 212 -30.74 -25.90 -1.75
N GLY A 213 -30.21 -25.02 -0.89
CA GLY A 213 -28.97 -24.32 -1.15
C GLY A 213 -27.77 -25.25 -1.26
N LYS A 214 -27.70 -26.28 -0.42
CA LYS A 214 -26.68 -27.33 -0.48
C LYS A 214 -26.68 -28.06 -1.83
N LYS A 215 -27.88 -28.39 -2.34
CA LYS A 215 -28.00 -29.03 -3.66
C LYS A 215 -27.49 -28.09 -4.77
N ILE A 216 -27.91 -26.83 -4.76
CA ILE A 216 -27.46 -25.83 -5.74
C ILE A 216 -25.94 -25.67 -5.69
N PHE A 217 -25.35 -25.64 -4.48
CA PHE A 217 -23.90 -25.55 -4.30
C PHE A 217 -23.17 -26.75 -4.91
N ALA A 218 -23.64 -27.95 -4.66
CA ALA A 218 -23.05 -29.17 -5.23
C ALA A 218 -23.10 -29.19 -6.75
N ASP A 219 -24.21 -28.73 -7.33
CA ASP A 219 -24.43 -28.76 -8.77
C ASP A 219 -23.62 -27.66 -9.51
N ASN A 220 -23.32 -26.50 -8.86
CA ASN A 220 -22.81 -25.31 -9.55
C ASN A 220 -21.51 -24.74 -8.96
N CYS A 221 -21.24 -24.93 -7.67
CA CYS A 221 -20.17 -24.20 -6.96
C CYS A 221 -19.01 -25.11 -6.55
N ALA A 222 -19.30 -26.39 -6.27
CA ALA A 222 -18.33 -27.34 -5.74
C ALA A 222 -17.14 -27.60 -6.69
N ALA A 223 -17.34 -27.47 -7.99
CA ALA A 223 -16.26 -27.64 -8.99
C ALA A 223 -15.07 -26.69 -8.73
N CYS A 224 -15.32 -25.46 -8.25
CA CYS A 224 -14.27 -24.51 -7.92
C CYS A 224 -13.98 -24.46 -6.41
N HIS A 225 -15.03 -24.48 -5.57
CA HIS A 225 -14.87 -24.29 -4.12
C HIS A 225 -14.62 -25.59 -3.34
N GLY A 226 -14.64 -26.75 -4.01
CA GLY A 226 -14.53 -28.06 -3.37
C GLY A 226 -15.88 -28.56 -2.81
N GLU A 227 -16.08 -29.87 -2.73
CA GLU A 227 -17.28 -30.46 -2.12
C GLU A 227 -17.40 -30.13 -0.63
N ASP A 228 -16.26 -29.96 0.04
CA ASP A 228 -16.15 -29.53 1.44
C ASP A 228 -16.12 -28.01 1.63
N ALA A 229 -16.24 -27.25 0.54
CA ALA A 229 -16.22 -25.79 0.48
C ALA A 229 -14.94 -25.14 1.05
N LYS A 230 -13.81 -25.89 1.16
CA LYS A 230 -12.54 -25.36 1.66
C LYS A 230 -11.75 -24.57 0.64
N GLY A 231 -12.26 -24.45 -0.57
CA GLY A 231 -11.62 -23.73 -1.67
C GLY A 231 -10.64 -24.59 -2.45
N ASN A 232 -10.02 -23.96 -3.46
CA ASN A 232 -9.02 -24.58 -4.31
C ASN A 232 -8.02 -23.52 -4.75
N THR A 233 -6.77 -23.64 -4.34
CA THR A 233 -5.70 -22.68 -4.65
C THR A 233 -5.32 -22.69 -6.13
N ASP A 234 -5.51 -23.80 -6.85
CA ASP A 234 -5.24 -23.86 -8.28
C ASP A 234 -6.27 -23.07 -9.10
N MET A 235 -7.47 -22.93 -8.55
CA MET A 235 -8.56 -22.15 -9.15
C MET A 235 -8.68 -20.73 -8.56
N GLY A 236 -7.91 -20.42 -7.52
CA GLY A 236 -8.04 -19.15 -6.77
C GLY A 236 -9.42 -19.02 -6.11
N ALA A 237 -10.07 -20.15 -5.80
CA ALA A 237 -11.36 -20.17 -5.15
C ALA A 237 -11.17 -20.18 -3.63
N PRO A 238 -11.78 -19.22 -2.90
CA PRO A 238 -11.59 -19.08 -1.45
C PRO A 238 -12.28 -20.19 -0.68
N ASN A 239 -11.75 -20.48 0.50
CA ASN A 239 -12.40 -21.29 1.51
C ASN A 239 -13.65 -20.57 2.05
N LEU A 240 -14.80 -21.20 1.94
CA LEU A 240 -16.10 -20.66 2.35
C LEU A 240 -16.50 -21.05 3.77
N THR A 241 -15.75 -21.92 4.45
CA THR A 241 -16.04 -22.37 5.81
C THR A 241 -15.59 -21.38 6.90
N SER A 242 -15.10 -20.19 6.52
CA SER A 242 -14.65 -19.17 7.48
C SER A 242 -14.77 -17.77 6.89
N HIS A 243 -15.57 -16.92 7.53
CA HIS A 243 -15.87 -15.55 7.12
C HIS A 243 -14.63 -14.65 7.02
N SER A 244 -13.63 -14.87 7.90
CA SER A 244 -12.40 -14.07 7.90
C SER A 244 -11.56 -14.23 6.63
N LYS A 245 -11.98 -15.12 5.71
CA LYS A 245 -11.31 -15.42 4.44
C LYS A 245 -11.94 -14.76 3.22
N TRP A 246 -13.05 -14.04 3.40
CA TRP A 246 -13.82 -13.51 2.29
C TRP A 246 -13.41 -12.07 1.97
N LEU A 247 -13.06 -11.82 0.69
CA LEU A 247 -12.50 -10.55 0.22
C LEU A 247 -13.47 -9.38 0.23
N TYR A 248 -14.78 -9.66 0.08
CA TYR A 248 -15.78 -8.61 -0.17
C TYR A 248 -16.72 -8.38 1.01
N GLY A 249 -16.64 -9.22 2.04
CA GLY A 249 -17.53 -9.21 3.20
C GLY A 249 -18.36 -10.47 3.29
N HIS A 250 -19.05 -10.65 4.43
CA HIS A 250 -19.75 -11.87 4.79
C HIS A 250 -21.20 -11.64 5.19
N ASP A 251 -21.72 -10.41 5.10
CA ASP A 251 -23.15 -10.17 5.27
C ASP A 251 -23.93 -10.74 4.09
N LYS A 252 -25.16 -11.20 4.36
CA LYS A 252 -26.00 -11.89 3.37
C LYS A 252 -26.17 -11.11 2.08
N ALA A 253 -26.36 -9.79 2.15
CA ALA A 253 -26.56 -8.97 0.98
C ALA A 253 -25.30 -8.97 0.09
N THR A 254 -24.12 -8.89 0.68
CA THR A 254 -22.83 -8.99 -0.01
C THR A 254 -22.60 -10.38 -0.62
N VAL A 255 -22.98 -11.46 0.10
CA VAL A 255 -22.88 -12.83 -0.42
C VAL A 255 -23.81 -13.03 -1.62
N VAL A 256 -25.07 -12.62 -1.50
CA VAL A 256 -26.06 -12.65 -2.61
C VAL A 256 -25.53 -11.86 -3.80
N GLN A 257 -25.02 -10.64 -3.59
CA GLN A 257 -24.44 -9.82 -4.66
C GLN A 257 -23.23 -10.51 -5.31
N THR A 258 -22.37 -11.16 -4.50
CA THR A 258 -21.19 -11.88 -4.98
C THR A 258 -21.56 -13.04 -5.87
N ILE A 259 -22.58 -13.82 -5.48
CA ILE A 259 -23.09 -14.95 -6.27
C ILE A 259 -23.79 -14.44 -7.54
N ALA A 260 -24.67 -13.46 -7.40
CA ALA A 260 -25.45 -12.94 -8.51
C ALA A 260 -24.58 -12.35 -9.63
N ASN A 261 -23.61 -11.50 -9.25
CA ASN A 261 -22.84 -10.68 -10.19
C ASN A 261 -21.45 -11.24 -10.50
N GLY A 262 -21.02 -12.28 -9.76
CA GLY A 262 -19.67 -12.80 -9.87
C GLY A 262 -18.59 -11.86 -9.32
N ARG A 263 -17.34 -12.30 -9.38
CA ARG A 263 -16.16 -11.53 -8.96
C ARG A 263 -14.98 -11.82 -9.88
N ALA A 264 -14.38 -10.75 -10.41
CA ALA A 264 -13.29 -10.83 -11.38
C ALA A 264 -12.17 -9.81 -11.08
N GLY A 265 -11.75 -9.72 -9.81
CA GLY A 265 -10.65 -8.83 -9.42
C GLY A 265 -9.36 -9.18 -10.16
N LYS A 266 -8.63 -8.17 -10.64
CA LYS A 266 -7.38 -8.33 -11.39
C LYS A 266 -6.18 -7.90 -10.55
N MET A 267 -5.11 -8.68 -10.59
CA MET A 267 -3.79 -8.28 -10.11
C MET A 267 -2.86 -8.13 -11.32
N PRO A 268 -2.23 -6.94 -11.52
CA PRO A 268 -1.33 -6.75 -12.66
C PRO A 268 -0.12 -7.69 -12.62
N ALA A 269 0.37 -8.10 -13.78
CA ALA A 269 1.67 -8.73 -13.93
C ALA A 269 2.79 -7.69 -13.73
N TRP A 270 3.78 -8.03 -12.89
CA TRP A 270 4.91 -7.15 -12.59
C TRP A 270 6.21 -7.58 -13.24
N GLY A 271 6.26 -8.76 -13.86
CA GLY A 271 7.46 -9.32 -14.48
C GLY A 271 8.13 -8.44 -15.53
N ALA A 272 7.33 -7.68 -16.31
CA ALA A 272 7.85 -6.74 -17.30
C ALA A 272 8.20 -5.34 -16.71
N LYS A 273 7.83 -5.07 -15.44
CA LYS A 273 7.99 -3.74 -14.82
C LYS A 273 9.05 -3.70 -13.75
N LEU A 274 9.31 -4.82 -13.09
CA LEU A 274 10.26 -4.95 -12.00
C LEU A 274 11.34 -5.94 -12.38
N ASP A 275 12.57 -5.67 -11.95
CA ASP A 275 13.69 -6.60 -12.16
C ASP A 275 13.55 -7.85 -11.28
N PRO A 276 14.22 -8.96 -11.65
CA PRO A 276 14.09 -10.23 -10.95
C PRO A 276 14.49 -10.19 -9.47
N ALA A 277 15.50 -9.38 -9.09
CA ALA A 277 15.90 -9.25 -7.70
C ALA A 277 14.82 -8.54 -6.89
N THR A 278 14.15 -7.54 -7.45
CA THR A 278 13.01 -6.86 -6.82
C THR A 278 11.85 -7.81 -6.64
N ILE A 279 11.51 -8.65 -7.63
CA ILE A 279 10.43 -9.65 -7.52
C ILE A 279 10.73 -10.68 -6.44
N LYS A 280 11.95 -11.24 -6.43
CA LYS A 280 12.39 -12.19 -5.39
C LYS A 280 12.33 -11.55 -3.99
N SER A 281 12.77 -10.31 -3.87
CA SER A 281 12.72 -9.57 -2.60
C SER A 281 11.30 -9.28 -2.13
N LEU A 282 10.39 -8.94 -3.07
CA LEU A 282 8.96 -8.82 -2.79
C LEU A 282 8.36 -10.12 -2.29
N ALA A 283 8.69 -11.26 -2.92
CA ALA A 283 8.20 -12.57 -2.49
C ALA A 283 8.68 -12.90 -1.06
N ILE A 284 9.96 -12.67 -0.75
CA ILE A 284 10.52 -12.84 0.61
C ILE A 284 9.82 -11.93 1.61
N PHE A 285 9.58 -10.65 1.26
CA PHE A 285 8.89 -9.71 2.14
C PHE A 285 7.44 -10.14 2.38
N VAL A 286 6.68 -10.41 1.32
CA VAL A 286 5.27 -10.80 1.42
C VAL A 286 5.11 -12.10 2.20
N HIS A 287 5.94 -13.10 1.94
CA HIS A 287 5.97 -14.35 2.72
C HIS A 287 6.21 -14.09 4.21
N SER A 288 7.05 -13.10 4.55
CA SER A 288 7.34 -12.75 5.95
C SER A 288 6.19 -12.03 6.67
N LEU A 289 5.16 -11.54 5.97
CA LEU A 289 4.02 -10.86 6.57
C LEU A 289 3.04 -11.84 7.23
N GLY A 290 2.83 -13.01 6.64
CA GLY A 290 1.82 -13.98 7.11
C GLY A 290 2.31 -15.43 7.14
N GLY A 291 3.57 -15.66 6.77
CA GLY A 291 4.17 -17.00 6.77
C GLY A 291 3.37 -17.96 5.93
N GLY A 292 3.50 -17.90 4.62
CA GLY A 292 2.90 -18.88 3.74
C GLY A 292 3.40 -20.29 4.09
N ALA A 293 2.48 -21.23 4.24
CA ALA A 293 2.82 -22.65 4.42
C ALA A 293 2.99 -23.32 3.07
#